data_34fd438a84b0e94b11679347475bc9a7
#
_entry.id   34fd438a84b0e94b11679347475bc9a7
#
_cell.length_a   1.000
_cell.length_b   1.000
_cell.length_c   1.000
_cell.angle_alpha   90.00
_cell.angle_beta   90.00
_cell.angle_gamma   90.00
#
_symmetry.space_group_name_H-M   'P 1'
#
loop_
_entity.id
_entity.type
_entity.pdbx_description
1 polymer ?
#
loop_
_entity_poly.entity_id
_entity_poly.type
_entity_poly.pdbx_seq_one_letter_code
_entity_poly.pdbx_strand_id
1 'polypeptide(L)'
;MHKKLAAAVCCAILCFATPARAVDGLSLEIGQGHGLWQWRAGAQWNWPQKSMLDAGEWHTRGYWDLAAGVWEGGVDTIYDLGLTPVLRMERGEYSSPYLEAGIGAHMLSSLHITPYRTFSSHLQFGDHIGVGLRFGYEGRFDIGLRLQHLSNAGLRNPNPGINFLQMRLQYHLN
;
A
#
# COMPACT_ATOMS: atom_id res chain seq x y z
N MET A 1 11.55 39.31 4.79
CA MET A 1 11.09 38.38 3.74
C MET A 1 10.62 37.02 4.26
N HIS A 2 11.22 36.43 5.28
CA HIS A 2 10.88 35.10 5.80
C HIS A 2 9.47 34.95 6.42
N LYS A 3 8.90 36.00 7.05
CA LYS A 3 7.57 35.96 7.66
C LYS A 3 6.42 35.87 6.65
N LYS A 4 6.58 36.40 5.43
CA LYS A 4 5.57 36.32 4.37
C LYS A 4 5.54 34.96 3.67
N LEU A 5 6.69 34.26 3.65
CA LEU A 5 6.79 32.92 3.07
C LEU A 5 6.11 31.86 3.97
N ALA A 6 6.26 31.99 5.30
CA ALA A 6 5.62 31.10 6.28
C ALA A 6 4.09 31.21 6.24
N ALA A 7 3.55 32.43 6.09
CA ALA A 7 2.11 32.64 5.97
C ALA A 7 1.53 32.06 4.66
N ALA A 8 2.27 32.14 3.55
CA ALA A 8 1.85 31.57 2.27
C ALA A 8 1.84 30.03 2.29
N VAL A 9 2.81 29.41 2.97
CA VAL A 9 2.86 27.95 3.14
C VAL A 9 1.71 27.45 4.02
N CYS A 10 1.39 28.14 5.13
CA CYS A 10 0.25 27.80 5.98
C CYS A 10 -1.10 27.97 5.24
N CYS A 11 -1.27 29.02 4.43
CA CYS A 11 -2.49 29.18 3.62
C CYS A 11 -2.61 28.12 2.51
N ALA A 12 -1.50 27.70 1.90
CA ALA A 12 -1.52 26.64 0.90
C ALA A 12 -1.93 25.28 1.49
N ILE A 13 -1.53 24.98 2.71
CA ILE A 13 -1.91 23.73 3.41
C ILE A 13 -3.39 23.75 3.78
N LEU A 14 -3.96 24.89 4.14
CA LEU A 14 -5.38 25.04 4.48
C LEU A 14 -6.32 24.96 3.26
N CYS A 15 -5.84 25.27 2.06
CA CYS A 15 -6.64 25.15 0.82
C CYS A 15 -6.83 23.72 0.32
N PHE A 16 -6.09 22.73 0.85
CA PHE A 16 -6.26 21.31 0.56
C PHE A 16 -7.04 20.54 1.64
N ALA A 17 -7.72 21.22 2.56
CA ALA A 17 -8.67 20.57 3.46
C ALA A 17 -9.90 20.09 2.66
N THR A 18 -9.71 19.06 1.84
CA THR A 18 -10.82 18.24 1.38
C THR A 18 -11.50 17.65 2.62
N PRO A 19 -12.84 17.56 2.66
CA PRO A 19 -13.52 16.92 3.78
C PRO A 19 -12.86 15.56 4.03
N ALA A 20 -12.39 15.34 5.25
CA ALA A 20 -11.76 14.07 5.64
C ALA A 20 -12.79 12.96 5.37
N ARG A 21 -12.56 12.13 4.36
CA ARG A 21 -13.38 10.97 4.11
C ARG A 21 -13.08 9.96 5.21
N ALA A 22 -14.13 9.34 5.74
CA ALA A 22 -13.96 8.25 6.69
C ALA A 22 -13.11 7.14 6.06
N VAL A 23 -12.34 6.46 6.88
CA VAL A 23 -11.59 5.26 6.48
C VAL A 23 -12.60 4.15 6.19
N ASP A 24 -12.47 3.50 5.04
CA ASP A 24 -13.38 2.43 4.61
C ASP A 24 -12.89 1.03 5.05
N GLY A 25 -11.61 0.90 5.42
CA GLY A 25 -11.06 -0.37 5.90
C GLY A 25 -9.71 -0.23 6.57
N LEU A 26 -9.37 -1.20 7.41
CA LEU A 26 -8.09 -1.33 8.08
C LEU A 26 -7.45 -2.65 7.74
N SER A 27 -6.13 -2.70 7.63
CA SER A 27 -5.40 -3.92 7.31
C SER A 27 -4.18 -4.14 8.20
N LEU A 28 -3.84 -5.41 8.38
CA LEU A 28 -2.57 -5.87 8.93
C LEU A 28 -1.93 -6.81 7.93
N GLU A 29 -0.62 -6.67 7.74
CA GLU A 29 0.15 -7.46 6.80
C GLU A 29 1.41 -7.99 7.48
N ILE A 30 1.74 -9.22 7.19
CA ILE A 30 3.01 -9.83 7.51
C ILE A 30 3.64 -10.33 6.21
N GLY A 31 4.89 -9.99 5.98
CA GLY A 31 5.63 -10.37 4.78
C GLY A 31 6.99 -10.94 5.07
N GLN A 32 7.49 -11.74 4.16
CA GLN A 32 8.85 -12.26 4.18
C GLN A 32 9.49 -12.12 2.80
N GLY A 33 10.75 -11.73 2.78
CA GLY A 33 11.54 -11.65 1.55
C GLY A 33 13.02 -11.40 1.82
N HIS A 34 13.89 -12.11 1.13
CA HIS A 34 15.36 -11.95 1.23
C HIS A 34 15.93 -12.03 2.67
N GLY A 35 15.31 -12.87 3.53
CA GLY A 35 15.71 -13.01 4.93
C GLY A 35 15.16 -11.94 5.87
N LEU A 36 14.32 -11.04 5.37
CA LEU A 36 13.66 -9.98 6.15
C LEU A 36 12.22 -10.38 6.49
N TRP A 37 11.77 -9.93 7.64
CA TRP A 37 10.36 -9.87 7.99
C TRP A 37 9.83 -8.45 7.81
N GLN A 38 8.62 -8.35 7.30
CA GLN A 38 7.91 -7.08 7.13
C GLN A 38 6.57 -7.16 7.88
N TRP A 39 6.29 -6.14 8.68
CA TRP A 39 5.02 -5.94 9.37
C TRP A 39 4.44 -4.62 8.89
N ARG A 40 3.16 -4.58 8.54
CA ARG A 40 2.51 -3.35 8.09
C ARG A 40 1.12 -3.24 8.67
N ALA A 41 0.71 -2.00 8.97
CA ALA A 41 -0.67 -1.64 9.26
C ALA A 41 -1.12 -0.60 8.22
N GLY A 42 -2.32 -0.78 7.70
CA GLY A 42 -2.84 0.06 6.61
C GLY A 42 -4.25 0.56 6.85
N ALA A 43 -4.57 1.64 6.16
CA ALA A 43 -5.90 2.23 6.06
C ALA A 43 -6.29 2.36 4.58
N GLN A 44 -7.54 2.10 4.29
CA GLN A 44 -8.09 2.07 2.92
C GLN A 44 -9.17 3.12 2.75
N TRP A 45 -9.19 3.77 1.57
CA TRP A 45 -10.25 4.66 1.10
C TRP A 45 -10.72 4.20 -0.28
N ASN A 46 -11.96 3.80 -0.38
CA ASN A 46 -12.55 3.36 -1.64
C ASN A 46 -12.76 4.53 -2.59
N TRP A 47 -12.56 4.30 -3.88
CA TRP A 47 -12.89 5.30 -4.88
C TRP A 47 -14.41 5.44 -5.01
N PRO A 48 -14.91 6.62 -5.42
CA PRO A 48 -16.35 6.87 -5.45
C PRO A 48 -17.09 6.05 -6.51
N GLN A 49 -16.39 5.53 -7.51
CA GLN A 49 -16.98 4.67 -8.54
C GLN A 49 -17.33 3.30 -7.94
N LYS A 50 -18.58 2.89 -8.06
CA LYS A 50 -19.04 1.57 -7.59
C LYS A 50 -18.39 0.43 -8.38
N SER A 51 -18.20 0.61 -9.69
CA SER A 51 -17.44 -0.28 -10.56
C SER A 51 -16.80 0.51 -11.68
N MET A 52 -15.60 0.11 -12.10
CA MET A 52 -14.89 0.68 -13.25
C MET A 52 -15.10 -0.17 -14.50
N LEU A 53 -15.20 -1.48 -14.33
CA LEU A 53 -15.46 -2.46 -15.39
C LEU A 53 -16.27 -3.60 -14.78
N ASP A 54 -17.33 -4.00 -15.47
CA ASP A 54 -18.15 -5.14 -15.14
C ASP A 54 -18.04 -6.19 -16.25
N ALA A 55 -17.73 -7.42 -15.89
CA ALA A 55 -17.64 -8.55 -16.79
C ALA A 55 -18.38 -9.75 -16.18
N GLY A 56 -19.68 -9.82 -16.42
CA GLY A 56 -20.56 -10.82 -15.83
C GLY A 56 -20.68 -10.63 -14.31
N GLU A 57 -20.23 -11.62 -13.54
CA GLU A 57 -20.23 -11.57 -12.08
C GLU A 57 -19.00 -10.86 -11.48
N TRP A 58 -18.05 -10.44 -12.33
CA TRP A 58 -16.83 -9.76 -11.89
C TRP A 58 -16.98 -8.25 -11.95
N HIS A 59 -16.59 -7.58 -10.87
CA HIS A 59 -16.64 -6.13 -10.73
C HIS A 59 -15.25 -5.60 -10.38
N THR A 60 -14.80 -4.54 -11.06
CA THR A 60 -13.53 -3.91 -10.77
C THR A 60 -13.75 -2.64 -9.96
N ARG A 61 -13.15 -2.58 -8.79
CA ARG A 61 -13.18 -1.42 -7.87
C ARG A 61 -11.76 -0.92 -7.63
N GLY A 62 -11.66 0.35 -7.25
CA GLY A 62 -10.39 0.96 -6.88
C GLY A 62 -10.41 1.51 -5.46
N TYR A 63 -9.23 1.54 -4.84
CA TYR A 63 -9.05 2.15 -3.53
C TYR A 63 -7.63 2.69 -3.35
N TRP A 64 -7.47 3.61 -2.42
CA TRP A 64 -6.18 4.05 -1.91
C TRP A 64 -5.81 3.20 -0.70
N ASP A 65 -4.59 2.69 -0.65
CA ASP A 65 -4.00 1.96 0.46
C ASP A 65 -2.83 2.79 1.02
N LEU A 66 -2.99 3.35 2.22
CA LEU A 66 -1.93 4.00 2.98
C LEU A 66 -1.47 3.03 4.06
N ALA A 67 -0.23 2.60 4.02
CA ALA A 67 0.29 1.65 4.99
C ALA A 67 1.64 2.09 5.56
N ALA A 68 1.79 1.93 6.86
CA ALA A 68 3.05 2.09 7.57
C ALA A 68 3.56 0.73 8.02
N GLY A 69 4.87 0.50 7.91
CA GLY A 69 5.47 -0.78 8.23
C GLY A 69 6.87 -0.69 8.81
N VAL A 70 7.35 -1.83 9.25
CA VAL A 70 8.70 -2.05 9.73
C VAL A 70 9.27 -3.32 9.10
N TRP A 71 10.54 -3.26 8.68
CA TRP A 71 11.29 -4.39 8.16
C TRP A 71 12.41 -4.72 9.13
N GLU A 72 12.52 -6.00 9.47
CA GLU A 72 13.47 -6.52 10.45
C GLU A 72 14.26 -7.70 9.89
N GLY A 73 15.42 -7.98 10.47
CA GLY A 73 16.31 -9.09 10.08
C GLY A 73 17.42 -8.67 9.11
N GLY A 74 17.48 -7.40 8.72
CA GLY A 74 18.55 -6.84 7.90
C GLY A 74 19.67 -6.18 8.69
N VAL A 75 20.41 -5.29 8.02
CA VAL A 75 21.46 -4.46 8.65
C VAL A 75 20.82 -3.41 9.54
N ASP A 76 19.83 -2.69 8.97
CA ASP A 76 19.07 -1.68 9.68
C ASP A 76 17.62 -2.16 9.87
N THR A 77 16.98 -1.69 10.93
CA THR A 77 15.51 -1.70 11.00
C THR A 77 15.00 -0.59 10.09
N ILE A 78 14.15 -0.93 9.12
CA ILE A 78 13.64 0.01 8.11
C ILE A 78 12.17 0.29 8.39
N TYR A 79 11.82 1.55 8.56
CA TYR A 79 10.44 2.00 8.56
C TYR A 79 10.02 2.37 7.13
N ASP A 80 8.83 1.93 6.76
CA ASP A 80 8.24 2.09 5.43
C ASP A 80 6.89 2.81 5.55
N LEU A 81 6.69 3.84 4.75
CA LEU A 81 5.39 4.50 4.57
C LEU A 81 5.05 4.47 3.09
N GLY A 82 3.99 3.76 2.75
CA GLY A 82 3.55 3.57 1.37
C GLY A 82 2.15 4.10 1.11
N LEU A 83 1.96 4.75 -0.03
CA LEU A 83 0.65 5.13 -0.57
C LEU A 83 0.48 4.50 -1.95
N THR A 84 -0.53 3.63 -2.09
CA THR A 84 -0.73 2.82 -3.28
C THR A 84 -2.17 2.90 -3.77
N PRO A 85 -2.43 3.37 -4.99
CA PRO A 85 -3.68 3.12 -5.69
C PRO A 85 -3.74 1.64 -6.08
N VAL A 86 -4.83 0.99 -5.73
CA VAL A 86 -5.05 -0.44 -5.98
C VAL A 86 -6.31 -0.62 -6.81
N LEU A 87 -6.21 -1.46 -7.82
CA LEU A 87 -7.36 -1.99 -8.57
C LEU A 87 -7.61 -3.40 -8.08
N ARG A 88 -8.87 -3.68 -7.73
CA ARG A 88 -9.33 -4.99 -7.28
C ARG A 88 -10.49 -5.45 -8.15
N MET A 89 -10.38 -6.64 -8.67
CA MET A 89 -11.44 -7.36 -9.37
C MET A 89 -11.96 -8.46 -8.45
N GLU A 90 -13.23 -8.38 -8.07
CA GLU A 90 -13.91 -9.30 -7.18
C GLU A 90 -15.17 -9.88 -7.81
N ARG A 91 -15.53 -11.11 -7.45
CA ARG A 91 -16.70 -11.81 -7.95
C ARG A 91 -17.82 -11.81 -6.92
N GLY A 92 -18.90 -11.06 -7.19
CA GLY A 92 -20.01 -10.91 -6.26
C GLY A 92 -19.76 -9.85 -5.17
N GLU A 93 -20.69 -9.77 -4.19
CA GLU A 93 -20.68 -8.65 -3.23
C GLU A 93 -20.09 -8.99 -1.85
N TYR A 94 -20.36 -10.19 -1.30
CA TYR A 94 -20.10 -10.44 0.13
C TYR A 94 -19.19 -11.61 0.46
N SER A 95 -19.12 -12.63 -0.38
CA SER A 95 -18.23 -13.76 -0.14
C SER A 95 -17.63 -14.17 -1.48
N SER A 96 -16.46 -13.64 -1.77
CA SER A 96 -15.94 -13.73 -3.12
C SER A 96 -14.42 -13.77 -3.17
N PRO A 97 -13.88 -14.55 -4.11
CA PRO A 97 -12.48 -14.42 -4.46
C PRO A 97 -12.23 -13.08 -5.14
N TYR A 98 -11.03 -12.55 -4.94
CA TYR A 98 -10.58 -11.35 -5.63
C TYR A 98 -9.16 -11.49 -6.16
N LEU A 99 -8.88 -10.68 -7.17
CA LEU A 99 -7.55 -10.38 -7.68
C LEU A 99 -7.30 -8.90 -7.50
N GLU A 100 -6.07 -8.52 -7.16
CA GLU A 100 -5.72 -7.11 -7.07
C GLU A 100 -4.33 -6.82 -7.60
N ALA A 101 -4.13 -5.59 -8.03
CA ALA A 101 -2.84 -5.06 -8.42
C ALA A 101 -2.75 -3.58 -8.07
N GLY A 102 -1.56 -3.12 -7.72
CA GLY A 102 -1.31 -1.73 -7.41
C GLY A 102 0.12 -1.33 -7.67
N ILE A 103 0.35 -0.05 -7.92
CA ILE A 103 1.67 0.57 -8.01
C ILE A 103 1.61 1.86 -7.21
N GLY A 104 2.49 2.01 -6.22
CA GLY A 104 2.50 3.15 -5.33
C GLY A 104 3.89 3.70 -5.05
N ALA A 105 3.93 4.73 -4.22
CA ALA A 105 5.16 5.35 -3.73
C ALA A 105 5.40 4.93 -2.28
N HIS A 106 6.64 4.58 -1.97
CA HIS A 106 7.08 4.15 -0.65
C HIS A 106 8.27 5.01 -0.21
N MET A 107 8.25 5.46 1.03
CA MET A 107 9.35 6.18 1.66
C MET A 107 9.97 5.31 2.73
N LEU A 108 11.25 5.01 2.59
CA LEU A 108 12.02 4.17 3.51
C LEU A 108 12.91 5.01 4.41
N SER A 109 13.04 4.64 5.69
CA SER A 109 13.88 5.35 6.66
C SER A 109 15.38 5.07 6.48
N SER A 110 15.75 3.92 5.94
CA SER A 110 17.15 3.56 5.65
C SER A 110 17.30 2.93 4.28
N LEU A 111 18.53 3.00 3.75
CA LEU A 111 18.92 2.43 2.46
C LEU A 111 19.66 1.10 2.60
N HIS A 112 20.20 0.79 3.79
CA HIS A 112 21.01 -0.41 4.05
C HIS A 112 20.11 -1.57 4.47
N ILE A 113 19.75 -2.42 3.50
CA ILE A 113 18.76 -3.48 3.70
C ILE A 113 19.44 -4.74 4.24
N THR A 114 20.44 -5.24 3.52
CA THR A 114 21.27 -6.37 3.93
C THR A 114 22.74 -6.06 3.65
N PRO A 115 23.70 -6.84 4.13
CA PRO A 115 25.14 -6.61 3.81
C PRO A 115 25.44 -6.53 2.31
N TYR A 116 24.57 -7.12 1.48
CA TYR A 116 24.77 -7.19 0.02
C TYR A 116 23.71 -6.40 -0.77
N ARG A 117 22.80 -5.68 -0.07
CA ARG A 117 21.67 -5.01 -0.70
C ARG A 117 21.45 -3.62 -0.11
N THR A 118 21.80 -2.61 -0.88
CA THR A 118 21.66 -1.20 -0.51
C THR A 118 20.89 -0.49 -1.63
N PHE A 119 19.87 0.27 -1.27
CA PHE A 119 19.18 1.17 -2.19
C PHE A 119 19.94 2.50 -2.36
N SER A 120 19.67 3.20 -3.45
CA SER A 120 20.26 4.51 -3.75
C SER A 120 19.32 5.68 -3.48
N SER A 121 18.07 5.42 -3.08
CA SER A 121 17.10 6.45 -2.72
C SER A 121 16.11 5.95 -1.66
N HIS A 122 15.67 6.85 -0.79
CA HIS A 122 14.63 6.56 0.19
C HIS A 122 13.25 6.38 -0.48
N LEU A 123 13.00 7.09 -1.59
CA LEU A 123 11.79 6.92 -2.38
C LEU A 123 11.94 5.69 -3.28
N GLN A 124 11.00 4.77 -3.16
CA GLN A 124 10.87 3.58 -3.98
C GLN A 124 9.47 3.54 -4.60
N PHE A 125 9.34 2.92 -5.76
CA PHE A 125 8.05 2.45 -6.26
C PHE A 125 7.79 1.06 -5.68
N GLY A 126 6.57 0.85 -5.20
CA GLY A 126 6.12 -0.45 -4.72
C GLY A 126 4.97 -0.91 -5.60
N ASP A 127 5.17 -1.96 -6.35
CA ASP A 127 4.14 -2.63 -7.10
C ASP A 127 3.79 -3.96 -6.44
N HIS A 128 2.52 -4.35 -6.55
CA HIS A 128 2.09 -5.66 -6.07
C HIS A 128 1.00 -6.26 -6.94
N ILE A 129 0.94 -7.57 -6.91
CA ILE A 129 -0.21 -8.36 -7.32
C ILE A 129 -0.67 -9.20 -6.15
N GLY A 130 -1.97 -9.45 -6.05
CA GLY A 130 -2.54 -10.19 -4.93
C GLY A 130 -3.75 -11.00 -5.33
N VAL A 131 -4.00 -12.02 -4.53
CA VAL A 131 -5.20 -12.86 -4.59
C VAL A 131 -5.74 -13.03 -3.18
N GLY A 132 -7.05 -13.14 -3.05
CA GLY A 132 -7.63 -13.35 -1.74
C GLY A 132 -9.09 -13.73 -1.78
N LEU A 133 -9.65 -13.80 -0.59
CA LEU A 133 -11.04 -14.14 -0.36
C LEU A 133 -11.64 -13.11 0.60
N ARG A 134 -12.76 -12.53 0.18
CA ARG A 134 -13.64 -11.73 1.04
C ARG A 134 -14.65 -12.64 1.70
N PHE A 135 -14.93 -12.46 2.99
CA PHE A 135 -15.79 -13.36 3.78
C PHE A 135 -16.42 -12.67 4.99
N GLY A 136 -17.23 -13.42 5.72
CA GLY A 136 -17.92 -12.96 6.91
C GLY A 136 -19.23 -12.25 6.62
N TYR A 137 -19.89 -11.79 7.69
CA TYR A 137 -21.15 -11.09 7.56
C TYR A 137 -20.97 -9.81 6.74
N GLU A 138 -21.77 -9.62 5.68
CA GLU A 138 -21.66 -8.51 4.72
C GLU A 138 -20.26 -8.34 4.10
N GLY A 139 -19.45 -9.41 4.05
CA GLY A 139 -18.10 -9.35 3.47
C GLY A 139 -17.13 -8.45 4.24
N ARG A 140 -17.22 -8.41 5.57
CA ARG A 140 -16.41 -7.49 6.39
C ARG A 140 -14.96 -7.86 6.51
N PHE A 141 -14.57 -9.07 6.17
CA PHE A 141 -13.19 -9.53 6.28
C PHE A 141 -12.63 -9.94 4.93
N ASP A 142 -11.35 -9.64 4.73
CA ASP A 142 -10.53 -10.20 3.66
C ASP A 142 -9.34 -10.94 4.25
N ILE A 143 -8.98 -12.05 3.63
CA ILE A 143 -7.66 -12.67 3.76
C ILE A 143 -7.05 -12.81 2.37
N GLY A 144 -5.79 -12.44 2.22
CA GLY A 144 -5.13 -12.47 0.93
C GLY A 144 -3.63 -12.70 1.00
N LEU A 145 -3.07 -13.06 -0.14
CA LEU A 145 -1.64 -13.13 -0.38
C LEU A 145 -1.28 -12.08 -1.43
N ARG A 146 -0.20 -11.35 -1.18
CA ARG A 146 0.39 -10.36 -2.09
C ARG A 146 1.84 -10.70 -2.38
N LEU A 147 2.24 -10.53 -3.61
CA LEU A 147 3.64 -10.46 -3.99
C LEU A 147 3.95 -9.00 -4.28
N GLN A 148 4.75 -8.37 -3.42
CA GLN A 148 5.16 -6.98 -3.53
C GLN A 148 6.60 -6.89 -4.01
N HIS A 149 6.86 -5.99 -4.96
CA HIS A 149 8.20 -5.58 -5.38
C HIS A 149 8.43 -4.12 -5.04
N LEU A 150 9.61 -3.78 -4.50
CA LEU A 150 10.01 -2.39 -4.28
C LEU A 150 11.33 -2.13 -5.02
N SER A 151 11.37 -1.04 -5.77
CA SER A 151 12.56 -0.57 -6.46
C SER A 151 12.41 0.92 -6.82
N ASN A 152 13.49 1.57 -7.21
CA ASN A 152 13.41 2.95 -7.71
C ASN A 152 13.21 3.03 -9.24
N ALA A 153 12.72 1.97 -9.87
CA ALA A 153 12.51 1.87 -11.33
C ALA A 153 13.78 2.17 -12.17
N GLY A 154 14.96 1.97 -11.62
CA GLY A 154 16.24 2.25 -12.31
C GLY A 154 16.60 3.73 -12.40
N LEU A 155 15.90 4.63 -11.70
CA LEU A 155 16.20 6.07 -11.70
C LEU A 155 17.57 6.39 -11.07
N ARG A 156 18.06 5.52 -10.17
CA ARG A 156 19.37 5.61 -9.52
C ARG A 156 19.97 4.23 -9.29
N ASN A 157 21.29 4.15 -9.33
CA ASN A 157 22.05 2.93 -9.00
C ASN A 157 22.80 3.09 -7.67
N PRO A 158 22.92 2.03 -6.85
CA PRO A 158 22.39 0.69 -7.05
C PRO A 158 20.86 0.61 -6.88
N ASN A 159 20.22 -0.27 -7.67
CA ASN A 159 18.78 -0.58 -7.56
C ASN A 159 18.56 -2.10 -7.55
N PRO A 160 18.90 -2.80 -6.47
CA PRO A 160 18.80 -4.25 -6.40
C PRO A 160 17.34 -4.74 -6.34
N GLY A 161 16.39 -3.84 -6.06
CA GLY A 161 15.00 -4.20 -5.77
C GLY A 161 14.85 -5.13 -4.57
N ILE A 162 13.65 -5.31 -4.07
CA ILE A 162 13.32 -6.31 -3.05
C ILE A 162 11.91 -6.83 -3.25
N ASN A 163 11.72 -8.14 -3.03
CA ASN A 163 10.40 -8.79 -3.13
C ASN A 163 9.98 -9.30 -1.76
N PHE A 164 8.69 -9.13 -1.43
CA PHE A 164 8.05 -9.71 -0.26
C PHE A 164 6.85 -10.53 -0.68
N LEU A 165 6.74 -11.74 -0.14
CA LEU A 165 5.47 -12.47 -0.10
C LEU A 165 4.78 -12.05 1.20
N GLN A 166 3.58 -11.49 1.08
CA GLN A 166 2.81 -10.94 2.20
C GLN A 166 1.52 -11.73 2.38
N MET A 167 1.13 -11.96 3.61
CA MET A 167 -0.24 -12.30 4.01
C MET A 167 -0.90 -11.04 4.55
N ARG A 168 -2.12 -10.76 4.07
CA ARG A 168 -2.92 -9.61 4.47
C ARG A 168 -4.22 -10.06 5.10
N LEU A 169 -4.55 -9.46 6.23
CA LEU A 169 -5.88 -9.50 6.85
C LEU A 169 -6.46 -8.09 6.81
N GLN A 170 -7.70 -7.95 6.34
CA GLN A 170 -8.37 -6.65 6.26
C GLN A 170 -9.76 -6.73 6.89
N TYR A 171 -10.15 -5.64 7.53
CA TYR A 171 -11.49 -5.40 8.04
C TYR A 171 -12.11 -4.18 7.33
N HIS A 172 -13.28 -4.37 6.72
CA HIS A 172 -14.07 -3.31 6.09
C HIS A 172 -15.00 -2.67 7.12
N LEU A 173 -14.94 -1.33 7.21
CA LEU A 173 -15.72 -0.55 8.18
C LEU A 173 -17.11 -0.20 7.66
N ASN A 174 -17.30 -0.22 6.33
CA ASN A 174 -18.54 0.15 5.62
C ASN A 174 -19.02 -1.01 4.74
#